data_07d747524a14842cb0eb188d9421d15a
#
_entry.id   07d747524a14842cb0eb188d9421d15a
#
_cell.length_a   1.000
_cell.length_b   1.000
_cell.length_c   1.000
_cell.angle_alpha   90.00
_cell.angle_beta   90.00
_cell.angle_gamma   90.00
#
_symmetry.space_group_name_H-M   'P 1'
#
loop_
_entity.id
_entity.type
_entity.pdbx_description
1 polymer ?
#
loop_
_entity_poly.entity_id
_entity_poly.type
_entity_poly.pdbx_seq_one_letter_code
_entity_poly.pdbx_strand_id
1 'polypeptide(L)'
;RYVKMAFIDYSAIKGYTPRKEEDSRPPLPAGYLEKLRQVRYSDHTVRVYTGYFRDFQEHFREREVKAITSDEINGYLLYLIRERNISSCQQNQRINAIKFYYEKVLGQERRCYKVNRAKREKTLPDVLSKEEIKRILDVAAKDLRFFCMFSILYSAGLRISELLELKPGDINESRNLIRVRQGKGKKDRYTLLSRPLMKKLAEYNRLYKPKVWLFERRPGEPFTESIVSKRLKAAAQEAGIAKRIYPHLLRHSFATHLLEQGTDIKIVKELMGHNNIKTTERYVHIADTYKSNIKSPLDDLIMEDNEA
;
A
#
# COMPACT_ATOMS: atom_id res chain seq x y z
N ARG A 1 10.41 -5.06 -34.17
CA ARG A 1 11.67 -5.59 -33.60
C ARG A 1 11.44 -5.82 -32.12
N TYR A 2 11.28 -7.08 -31.72
CA TYR A 2 11.18 -7.49 -30.31
C TYR A 2 12.57 -7.42 -29.68
N VAL A 3 12.74 -6.56 -28.67
CA VAL A 3 13.94 -6.54 -27.84
C VAL A 3 13.84 -7.75 -26.90
N LYS A 4 14.73 -8.73 -27.05
CA LYS A 4 14.92 -9.83 -26.11
C LYS A 4 15.27 -9.23 -24.75
N MET A 5 14.41 -9.43 -23.73
CA MET A 5 14.78 -9.18 -22.34
C MET A 5 15.93 -10.14 -22.00
N ALA A 6 17.09 -9.59 -21.72
CA ALA A 6 18.21 -10.35 -21.18
C ALA A 6 17.83 -10.86 -19.79
N PHE A 7 17.91 -12.17 -19.59
CA PHE A 7 17.89 -12.78 -18.27
C PHE A 7 19.12 -12.28 -17.51
N ILE A 8 18.93 -11.59 -16.40
CA ILE A 8 20.02 -11.24 -15.51
C ILE A 8 20.44 -12.51 -14.80
N ASP A 9 21.60 -13.01 -15.16
CA ASP A 9 22.23 -14.16 -14.50
C ASP A 9 22.84 -13.68 -13.17
N TYR A 10 22.22 -14.06 -12.07
CA TYR A 10 22.66 -13.73 -10.72
C TYR A 10 23.81 -14.62 -10.21
N SER A 11 24.27 -15.61 -10.99
CA SER A 11 25.35 -16.53 -10.60
C SER A 11 26.73 -15.83 -10.49
N ALA A 12 26.89 -14.66 -11.10
CA ALA A 12 28.13 -13.88 -11.09
C ALA A 12 28.34 -13.00 -9.85
N ILE A 13 27.38 -12.94 -8.90
CA ILE A 13 27.52 -12.17 -7.66
C ILE A 13 28.26 -13.03 -6.63
N LYS A 14 29.53 -12.76 -6.40
CA LYS A 14 30.35 -13.41 -5.35
C LYS A 14 29.61 -13.36 -4.00
N GLY A 15 29.19 -14.52 -3.48
CA GLY A 15 28.48 -14.66 -2.20
C GLY A 15 26.97 -14.79 -2.27
N TYR A 16 26.35 -14.79 -3.47
CA TYR A 16 24.94 -15.16 -3.61
C TYR A 16 24.84 -16.67 -3.87
N THR A 17 24.66 -17.45 -2.81
CA THR A 17 24.06 -18.77 -2.93
C THR A 17 22.56 -18.58 -2.97
N PRO A 18 21.87 -18.86 -4.11
CA PRO A 18 20.43 -19.01 -4.07
C PRO A 18 20.14 -20.10 -3.05
N ARG A 19 19.39 -19.77 -1.99
CA ARG A 19 18.79 -20.82 -1.16
C ARG A 19 17.93 -21.67 -2.09
N LYS A 20 18.49 -22.74 -2.61
CA LYS A 20 17.78 -23.94 -3.03
C LYS A 20 17.27 -24.62 -1.76
N GLU A 21 16.28 -24.04 -1.09
CA GLU A 21 15.25 -24.84 -0.49
C GLU A 21 14.54 -25.44 -1.70
N GLU A 22 14.77 -26.69 -2.01
CA GLU A 22 13.88 -27.47 -2.85
C GLU A 22 12.50 -27.23 -2.27
N ASP A 23 11.66 -26.48 -3.02
CA ASP A 23 10.32 -26.13 -2.60
C ASP A 23 9.55 -27.44 -2.54
N SER A 24 9.53 -28.08 -1.36
CA SER A 24 8.86 -29.36 -1.09
C SER A 24 7.35 -29.30 -1.32
N ARG A 25 6.85 -28.10 -1.65
CA ARG A 25 5.44 -27.84 -1.94
C ARG A 25 5.07 -28.38 -3.32
N PRO A 26 3.82 -28.80 -3.50
CA PRO A 26 3.36 -29.35 -4.78
C PRO A 26 3.55 -28.37 -5.94
N PRO A 27 3.91 -28.88 -7.14
CA PRO A 27 4.02 -28.06 -8.33
C PRO A 27 2.66 -27.43 -8.68
N LEU A 28 2.69 -26.20 -9.17
CA LEU A 28 1.46 -25.53 -9.61
C LEU A 28 0.89 -26.26 -10.84
N PRO A 29 -0.46 -26.30 -11.00
CA PRO A 29 -1.08 -26.85 -12.19
C PRO A 29 -0.61 -26.12 -13.46
N ALA A 30 -0.53 -26.86 -14.56
CA ALA A 30 -0.20 -26.29 -15.85
C ALA A 30 -1.11 -25.09 -16.18
N GLY A 31 -0.52 -24.03 -16.71
CA GLY A 31 -1.24 -22.81 -17.08
C GLY A 31 -1.56 -21.85 -15.92
N TYR A 32 -1.39 -22.23 -14.64
CA TYR A 32 -1.74 -21.34 -13.51
C TYR A 32 -0.86 -20.09 -13.46
N LEU A 33 0.45 -20.27 -13.53
CA LEU A 33 1.42 -19.17 -13.47
C LEU A 33 1.36 -18.32 -14.76
N GLU A 34 1.28 -18.96 -15.90
CA GLU A 34 1.15 -18.31 -17.21
C GLU A 34 -0.09 -17.43 -17.26
N LYS A 35 -1.22 -17.94 -16.74
CA LYS A 35 -2.48 -17.19 -16.73
C LYS A 35 -2.43 -15.98 -15.79
N LEU A 36 -1.77 -16.08 -14.63
CA LEU A 36 -1.53 -14.93 -13.74
C LEU A 36 -0.71 -13.84 -14.45
N ARG A 37 0.32 -14.24 -15.22
CA ARG A 37 1.15 -13.31 -15.99
C ARG A 37 0.40 -12.72 -17.19
N GLN A 38 -0.41 -13.50 -17.90
CA GLN A 38 -1.26 -13.00 -18.99
C GLN A 38 -2.23 -11.92 -18.53
N VAL A 39 -2.82 -12.08 -17.34
CA VAL A 39 -3.71 -11.09 -16.72
C VAL A 39 -2.93 -9.89 -16.18
N ARG A 40 -1.58 -9.91 -16.26
CA ARG A 40 -0.68 -8.85 -15.79
C ARG A 40 -0.84 -8.51 -14.30
N TYR A 41 -1.01 -9.53 -13.48
CA TYR A 41 -0.93 -9.33 -12.03
C TYR A 41 0.48 -8.93 -11.60
N SER A 42 0.58 -8.09 -10.54
CA SER A 42 1.86 -7.73 -9.96
C SER A 42 2.59 -8.95 -9.39
N ASP A 43 3.92 -8.91 -9.33
CA ASP A 43 4.74 -9.98 -8.77
C ASP A 43 4.35 -10.32 -7.32
N HIS A 44 3.91 -9.31 -6.56
CA HIS A 44 3.36 -9.53 -5.22
C HIS A 44 2.08 -10.38 -5.27
N THR A 45 1.13 -10.04 -6.16
CA THR A 45 -0.12 -10.81 -6.33
C THR A 45 0.19 -12.22 -6.80
N VAL A 46 1.11 -12.38 -7.74
CA VAL A 46 1.55 -13.70 -8.23
C VAL A 46 2.08 -14.53 -7.07
N ARG A 47 3.01 -14.00 -6.26
CA ARG A 47 3.56 -14.69 -5.08
C ARG A 47 2.49 -15.10 -4.07
N VAL A 48 1.56 -14.20 -3.77
CA VAL A 48 0.48 -14.46 -2.81
C VAL A 48 -0.46 -15.54 -3.33
N TYR A 49 -0.89 -15.47 -4.59
CA TYR A 49 -1.80 -16.44 -5.18
C TYR A 49 -1.15 -17.82 -5.32
N THR A 50 0.09 -17.88 -5.77
CA THR A 50 0.81 -19.16 -5.89
C THR A 50 1.06 -19.80 -4.53
N GLY A 51 1.41 -19.01 -3.50
CA GLY A 51 1.56 -19.50 -2.13
C GLY A 51 0.27 -20.08 -1.58
N TYR A 52 -0.85 -19.33 -1.66
CA TYR A 52 -2.14 -19.81 -1.15
C TYR A 52 -2.70 -20.98 -1.94
N PHE A 53 -2.42 -21.04 -3.24
CA PHE A 53 -2.88 -22.15 -4.05
C PHE A 53 -2.08 -23.43 -3.76
N ARG A 54 -0.77 -23.34 -3.53
CA ARG A 54 0.05 -24.47 -3.08
C ARG A 54 -0.37 -25.00 -1.70
N ASP A 55 -0.70 -24.11 -0.75
CA ASP A 55 -1.27 -24.53 0.53
C ASP A 55 -2.58 -25.32 0.34
N PHE A 56 -3.41 -24.92 -0.63
CA PHE A 56 -4.63 -25.62 -0.98
C PHE A 56 -4.34 -27.00 -1.61
N GLN A 57 -3.38 -27.08 -2.53
CA GLN A 57 -2.94 -28.34 -3.14
C GLN A 57 -2.37 -29.30 -2.09
N GLU A 58 -1.58 -28.80 -1.15
CA GLU A 58 -1.00 -29.59 -0.09
C GLU A 58 -2.04 -30.19 0.84
N HIS A 59 -3.11 -29.42 1.16
CA HIS A 59 -4.22 -29.93 1.94
C HIS A 59 -4.98 -31.09 1.26
N PHE A 60 -5.04 -31.04 -0.07
CA PHE A 60 -5.73 -32.07 -0.89
C PHE A 60 -4.74 -32.90 -1.72
N ARG A 61 -3.52 -33.14 -1.21
CA ARG A 61 -2.43 -33.77 -1.99
C ARG A 61 -2.77 -35.15 -2.56
N GLU A 62 -3.71 -35.88 -1.93
CA GLU A 62 -4.17 -37.20 -2.37
C GLU A 62 -5.32 -37.14 -3.36
N ARG A 63 -5.75 -35.95 -3.74
CA ARG A 63 -6.90 -35.70 -4.60
C ARG A 63 -6.54 -34.88 -5.83
N GLU A 64 -7.22 -35.12 -6.92
CA GLU A 64 -7.09 -34.29 -8.10
C GLU A 64 -7.77 -32.93 -7.85
N VAL A 65 -7.00 -31.85 -7.87
CA VAL A 65 -7.48 -30.49 -7.50
C VAL A 65 -8.69 -30.07 -8.33
N LYS A 66 -8.76 -30.48 -9.61
CA LYS A 66 -9.89 -30.12 -10.49
C LYS A 66 -11.24 -30.77 -10.08
N ALA A 67 -11.20 -31.85 -9.29
CA ALA A 67 -12.38 -32.61 -8.85
C ALA A 67 -12.89 -32.17 -7.47
N ILE A 68 -12.23 -31.20 -6.81
CA ILE A 68 -12.65 -30.73 -5.47
C ILE A 68 -13.91 -29.88 -5.61
N THR A 69 -14.90 -30.22 -4.79
CA THR A 69 -16.22 -29.57 -4.77
C THR A 69 -16.22 -28.26 -3.97
N SER A 70 -17.28 -27.47 -4.13
CA SER A 70 -17.46 -26.22 -3.36
C SER A 70 -17.60 -26.49 -1.87
N ASP A 71 -18.18 -27.61 -1.47
CA ASP A 71 -18.36 -27.97 -0.06
C ASP A 71 -17.02 -28.34 0.58
N GLU A 72 -16.17 -29.06 -0.15
CA GLU A 72 -14.82 -29.37 0.30
C GLU A 72 -13.95 -28.11 0.41
N ILE A 73 -14.09 -27.14 -0.52
CA ILE A 73 -13.44 -25.83 -0.41
C ILE A 73 -13.92 -25.07 0.83
N ASN A 74 -15.21 -25.08 1.12
CA ASN A 74 -15.76 -24.48 2.33
C ASN A 74 -15.25 -25.18 3.61
N GLY A 75 -15.16 -26.51 3.61
CA GLY A 75 -14.55 -27.31 4.67
C GLY A 75 -13.08 -26.93 4.93
N TYR A 76 -12.28 -26.79 3.85
CA TYR A 76 -10.89 -26.34 3.95
C TYR A 76 -10.79 -24.93 4.56
N LEU A 77 -11.65 -24.00 4.14
CA LEU A 77 -11.65 -22.65 4.70
C LEU A 77 -12.03 -22.65 6.17
N LEU A 78 -13.01 -23.48 6.56
CA LEU A 78 -13.40 -23.64 7.96
C LEU A 78 -12.27 -24.24 8.81
N TYR A 79 -11.56 -25.25 8.28
CA TYR A 79 -10.35 -25.79 8.90
C TYR A 79 -9.30 -24.69 9.15
N LEU A 80 -9.01 -23.86 8.14
CA LEU A 80 -8.04 -22.78 8.27
C LEU A 80 -8.46 -21.71 9.31
N ILE A 81 -9.77 -21.45 9.43
CA ILE A 81 -10.29 -20.51 10.43
C ILE A 81 -10.11 -21.10 11.84
N ARG A 82 -10.44 -22.38 12.04
CA ARG A 82 -10.42 -23.01 13.35
C ARG A 82 -9.01 -23.35 13.83
N GLU A 83 -8.22 -23.99 12.96
CA GLU A 83 -6.93 -24.53 13.33
C GLU A 83 -5.76 -23.54 13.10
N ARG A 84 -5.87 -22.64 12.11
CA ARG A 84 -4.81 -21.69 11.78
C ARG A 84 -5.18 -20.24 12.09
N ASN A 85 -6.34 -20.00 12.64
CA ASN A 85 -6.83 -18.66 13.04
C ASN A 85 -6.57 -17.58 11.99
N ILE A 86 -6.86 -17.89 10.71
CA ILE A 86 -6.64 -16.95 9.61
C ILE A 86 -7.62 -15.77 9.69
N SER A 87 -7.15 -14.57 9.33
CA SER A 87 -8.00 -13.39 9.28
C SER A 87 -9.02 -13.45 8.13
N SER A 88 -10.12 -12.70 8.23
CA SER A 88 -11.12 -12.54 7.17
C SER A 88 -10.50 -12.04 5.84
N CYS A 89 -9.45 -11.23 5.91
CA CYS A 89 -8.69 -10.78 4.74
C CYS A 89 -7.93 -11.94 4.07
N GLN A 90 -7.23 -12.76 4.87
CA GLN A 90 -6.51 -13.94 4.36
C GLN A 90 -7.47 -14.97 3.79
N GLN A 91 -8.63 -15.21 4.43
CA GLN A 91 -9.68 -16.07 3.89
C GLN A 91 -10.11 -15.60 2.49
N ASN A 92 -10.45 -14.31 2.35
CA ASN A 92 -10.89 -13.77 1.06
C ASN A 92 -9.79 -13.81 -0.02
N GLN A 93 -8.52 -13.66 0.34
CA GLN A 93 -7.40 -13.79 -0.60
C GLN A 93 -7.20 -15.24 -1.06
N ARG A 94 -7.32 -16.23 -0.17
CA ARG A 94 -7.27 -17.66 -0.49
C ARG A 94 -8.42 -18.05 -1.41
N ILE A 95 -9.62 -17.59 -1.13
CA ILE A 95 -10.78 -17.76 -2.02
C ILE A 95 -10.49 -17.21 -3.42
N ASN A 96 -9.89 -16.02 -3.52
CA ASN A 96 -9.55 -15.43 -4.81
C ASN A 96 -8.51 -16.27 -5.57
N ALA A 97 -7.48 -16.80 -4.89
CA ALA A 97 -6.46 -17.66 -5.50
C ALA A 97 -7.06 -18.98 -6.00
N ILE A 98 -7.94 -19.61 -5.20
CA ILE A 98 -8.66 -20.84 -5.58
C ILE A 98 -9.60 -20.58 -6.76
N LYS A 99 -10.43 -19.53 -6.67
CA LYS A 99 -11.35 -19.13 -7.76
C LYS A 99 -10.62 -18.81 -9.05
N PHE A 100 -9.44 -18.21 -8.97
CA PHE A 100 -8.64 -17.92 -10.14
C PHE A 100 -8.30 -19.20 -10.92
N TYR A 101 -7.97 -20.29 -10.23
CA TYR A 101 -7.72 -21.59 -10.87
C TYR A 101 -8.94 -22.07 -11.62
N TYR A 102 -10.06 -22.22 -10.95
CA TYR A 102 -11.26 -22.79 -11.56
C TYR A 102 -11.84 -21.90 -12.67
N GLU A 103 -11.93 -20.58 -12.43
CA GLU A 103 -12.57 -19.66 -13.37
C GLU A 103 -11.66 -19.26 -14.54
N LYS A 104 -10.35 -19.11 -14.30
CA LYS A 104 -9.44 -18.55 -15.32
C LYS A 104 -8.53 -19.59 -15.96
N VAL A 105 -8.15 -20.63 -15.23
CA VAL A 105 -7.28 -21.69 -15.75
C VAL A 105 -8.12 -22.80 -16.37
N LEU A 106 -9.14 -23.29 -15.65
CA LEU A 106 -10.03 -24.34 -16.14
C LEU A 106 -11.21 -23.83 -16.98
N GLY A 107 -11.45 -22.52 -17.03
CA GLY A 107 -12.55 -21.95 -17.80
C GLY A 107 -13.95 -22.27 -17.28
N GLN A 108 -14.07 -22.72 -16.03
CA GLN A 108 -15.36 -23.05 -15.45
C GLN A 108 -16.20 -21.81 -15.20
N GLU A 109 -17.53 -21.91 -15.38
CA GLU A 109 -18.43 -20.80 -15.13
C GLU A 109 -18.44 -20.35 -13.65
N ARG A 110 -18.62 -19.04 -13.42
CA ARG A 110 -18.66 -18.43 -12.07
C ARG A 110 -19.72 -19.04 -11.14
N ARG A 111 -20.72 -19.74 -11.68
CA ARG A 111 -21.83 -20.34 -10.92
C ARG A 111 -21.44 -21.56 -10.08
N CYS A 112 -20.28 -22.17 -10.36
CA CYS A 112 -19.90 -23.44 -9.73
C CYS A 112 -19.41 -23.32 -8.27
N TYR A 113 -19.14 -22.08 -7.77
CA TYR A 113 -18.53 -21.95 -6.44
C TYR A 113 -19.35 -21.04 -5.51
N LYS A 114 -20.24 -21.66 -4.74
CA LYS A 114 -20.90 -21.05 -3.57
C LYS A 114 -19.91 -21.06 -2.39
N VAL A 115 -18.80 -20.35 -2.49
CA VAL A 115 -17.83 -20.24 -1.41
C VAL A 115 -18.18 -19.08 -0.51
N ASN A 116 -18.35 -19.36 0.79
CA ASN A 116 -18.70 -18.38 1.80
C ASN A 116 -17.54 -17.39 2.05
N ARG A 117 -17.80 -16.11 1.78
CA ARG A 117 -16.84 -15.03 2.06
C ARG A 117 -17.04 -14.46 3.44
N ALA A 118 -15.92 -14.21 4.14
CA ALA A 118 -15.99 -13.46 5.38
C ALA A 118 -16.53 -12.05 5.14
N LYS A 119 -17.42 -11.59 6.01
CA LYS A 119 -17.80 -10.18 6.09
C LYS A 119 -16.55 -9.37 6.45
N ARG A 120 -16.31 -8.29 5.73
CA ARG A 120 -15.24 -7.35 6.11
C ARG A 120 -15.74 -6.50 7.27
N GLU A 121 -15.09 -6.60 8.39
CA GLU A 121 -15.27 -5.63 9.45
C GLU A 121 -14.80 -4.27 8.95
N LYS A 122 -15.66 -3.27 9.06
CA LYS A 122 -15.33 -1.88 8.74
C LYS A 122 -14.72 -1.24 9.99
N THR A 123 -13.49 -1.60 10.32
CA THR A 123 -12.74 -0.86 11.33
C THR A 123 -12.34 0.50 10.76
N LEU A 124 -12.56 1.55 11.55
CA LEU A 124 -12.02 2.87 11.21
C LEU A 124 -10.49 2.78 11.26
N PRO A 125 -9.79 3.32 10.25
CA PRO A 125 -8.33 3.33 10.30
C PRO A 125 -7.85 4.21 11.47
N ASP A 126 -6.79 3.75 12.14
CA ASP A 126 -6.07 4.59 13.09
C ASP A 126 -5.54 5.85 12.38
N VAL A 127 -5.43 6.93 13.13
CA VAL A 127 -4.85 8.21 12.69
C VAL A 127 -3.85 8.68 13.73
N LEU A 128 -2.73 9.23 13.29
CA LEU A 128 -1.78 9.92 14.15
C LEU A 128 -2.20 11.37 14.31
N SER A 129 -2.07 11.92 15.52
CA SER A 129 -2.23 13.36 15.71
C SER A 129 -1.07 14.14 15.09
N LYS A 130 -1.23 15.45 14.89
CA LYS A 130 -0.17 16.31 14.37
C LYS A 130 1.05 16.31 15.30
N GLU A 131 0.84 16.22 16.60
CA GLU A 131 1.87 16.14 17.65
C GLU A 131 2.62 14.81 17.59
N GLU A 132 1.91 13.69 17.38
CA GLU A 132 2.54 12.37 17.20
C GLU A 132 3.43 12.35 15.94
N ILE A 133 2.93 12.91 14.84
CA ILE A 133 3.71 13.03 13.59
C ILE A 133 4.94 13.91 13.81
N LYS A 134 4.79 15.04 14.48
CA LYS A 134 5.92 15.93 14.80
C LYS A 134 6.99 15.18 15.57
N ARG A 135 6.63 14.46 16.63
CA ARG A 135 7.58 13.68 17.44
C ARG A 135 8.32 12.61 16.59
N ILE A 136 7.61 11.92 15.68
CA ILE A 136 8.23 10.95 14.75
C ILE A 136 9.25 11.66 13.85
N LEU A 137 8.90 12.82 13.31
CA LEU A 137 9.78 13.59 12.41
C LEU A 137 10.98 14.16 13.15
N ASP A 138 10.81 14.60 14.40
CA ASP A 138 11.90 15.10 15.26
C ASP A 138 12.94 13.99 15.52
N VAL A 139 12.49 12.78 15.82
CA VAL A 139 13.38 11.61 15.93
C VAL A 139 14.04 11.27 14.59
N ALA A 140 13.27 11.28 13.50
CA ALA A 140 13.78 10.99 12.15
C ALA A 140 14.80 12.03 11.66
N ALA A 141 14.81 13.26 12.22
CA ALA A 141 15.75 14.32 11.86
C ALA A 141 17.22 13.96 12.10
N LYS A 142 17.50 12.91 12.90
CA LYS A 142 18.85 12.35 13.09
C LYS A 142 19.42 11.76 11.77
N ASP A 143 18.57 11.38 10.81
CA ASP A 143 18.96 10.93 9.49
C ASP A 143 18.08 11.61 8.44
N LEU A 144 18.67 12.58 7.72
CA LEU A 144 17.97 13.40 6.73
C LEU A 144 17.22 12.58 5.67
N ARG A 145 17.71 11.39 5.34
CA ARG A 145 17.05 10.47 4.39
C ARG A 145 15.65 10.07 4.88
N PHE A 146 15.58 9.58 6.13
CA PHE A 146 14.31 9.12 6.71
C PHE A 146 13.40 10.28 7.09
N PHE A 147 13.95 11.40 7.51
CA PHE A 147 13.18 12.63 7.70
C PHE A 147 12.45 13.03 6.42
N CYS A 148 13.16 13.11 5.29
CA CYS A 148 12.54 13.45 4.00
C CYS A 148 11.52 12.40 3.55
N MET A 149 11.83 11.10 3.68
CA MET A 149 10.92 10.02 3.31
C MET A 149 9.62 10.07 4.11
N PHE A 150 9.70 10.21 5.44
CA PHE A 150 8.50 10.24 6.29
C PHE A 150 7.71 11.53 6.09
N SER A 151 8.41 12.64 5.89
CA SER A 151 7.77 13.91 5.56
C SER A 151 6.99 13.83 4.24
N ILE A 152 7.52 13.19 3.19
CA ILE A 152 6.79 12.98 1.93
C ILE A 152 5.59 12.06 2.13
N LEU A 153 5.76 10.93 2.85
CA LEU A 153 4.64 10.01 3.10
C LEU A 153 3.46 10.71 3.77
N TYR A 154 3.76 11.63 4.70
CA TYR A 154 2.73 12.40 5.40
C TYR A 154 2.25 13.61 4.61
N SER A 155 3.14 14.48 4.10
CA SER A 155 2.72 15.77 3.52
C SER A 155 2.22 15.67 2.08
N ALA A 156 2.56 14.59 1.37
CA ALA A 156 2.12 14.33 0.00
C ALA A 156 1.20 13.12 -0.13
N GLY A 157 1.01 12.37 0.95
CA GLY A 157 0.12 11.22 1.00
C GLY A 157 0.49 10.09 0.04
N LEU A 158 1.78 9.88 -0.23
CA LEU A 158 2.25 8.83 -1.14
C LEU A 158 2.07 7.42 -0.55
N ARG A 159 1.91 6.42 -1.43
CA ARG A 159 2.13 5.02 -1.06
C ARG A 159 3.64 4.79 -0.92
N ILE A 160 4.03 3.83 -0.07
CA ILE A 160 5.47 3.53 0.11
C ILE A 160 6.15 3.12 -1.21
N SER A 161 5.48 2.35 -2.06
CA SER A 161 6.00 2.00 -3.38
C SER A 161 6.19 3.22 -4.29
N GLU A 162 5.23 4.17 -4.27
CA GLU A 162 5.33 5.42 -5.02
C GLU A 162 6.48 6.31 -4.52
N LEU A 163 6.71 6.35 -3.19
CA LEU A 163 7.86 7.04 -2.60
C LEU A 163 9.19 6.48 -3.11
N LEU A 164 9.32 5.15 -3.14
CA LEU A 164 10.55 4.46 -3.53
C LEU A 164 10.84 4.55 -5.04
N GLU A 165 9.80 4.79 -5.83
CA GLU A 165 9.89 4.97 -7.29
C GLU A 165 10.08 6.44 -7.71
N LEU A 166 10.11 7.40 -6.76
CA LEU A 166 10.36 8.81 -7.08
C LEU A 166 11.76 9.01 -7.67
N LYS A 167 11.84 9.86 -8.67
CA LYS A 167 13.08 10.32 -9.28
C LYS A 167 13.36 11.78 -8.91
N PRO A 168 14.61 12.24 -8.94
CA PRO A 168 14.91 13.65 -8.66
C PRO A 168 14.08 14.62 -9.51
N GLY A 169 13.88 14.33 -10.80
CA GLY A 169 13.08 15.14 -11.71
C GLY A 169 11.56 15.10 -11.51
N ASP A 170 11.06 14.34 -10.52
CA ASP A 170 9.63 14.35 -10.15
C ASP A 170 9.29 15.44 -9.15
N ILE A 171 10.28 16.10 -8.57
CA ILE A 171 10.13 17.24 -7.67
C ILE A 171 10.06 18.51 -8.48
N ASN A 172 8.90 19.16 -8.50
CA ASN A 172 8.70 20.44 -9.16
C ASN A 172 8.66 21.55 -8.12
N GLU A 173 9.82 22.16 -7.87
CA GLU A 173 10.00 23.20 -6.86
C GLU A 173 9.23 24.49 -7.22
N SER A 174 9.18 24.87 -8.51
CA SER A 174 8.52 26.09 -8.97
C SER A 174 7.01 26.08 -8.78
N ARG A 175 6.40 24.88 -8.83
CA ARG A 175 4.94 24.69 -8.64
C ARG A 175 4.58 24.13 -7.28
N ASN A 176 5.53 23.80 -6.42
CA ASN A 176 5.32 23.10 -5.15
C ASN A 176 4.56 21.78 -5.33
N LEU A 177 4.93 20.98 -6.32
CA LEU A 177 4.26 19.73 -6.64
C LEU A 177 5.26 18.56 -6.74
N ILE A 178 4.78 17.37 -6.41
CA ILE A 178 5.45 16.09 -6.66
C ILE A 178 4.67 15.35 -7.74
N ARG A 179 5.35 14.95 -8.82
CA ARG A 179 4.78 14.08 -9.85
C ARG A 179 4.88 12.63 -9.41
N VAL A 180 3.77 11.94 -9.36
CA VAL A 180 3.69 10.50 -9.09
C VAL A 180 3.40 9.79 -10.40
N ARG A 181 4.40 9.06 -10.89
CA ARG A 181 4.31 8.33 -12.17
C ARG A 181 3.56 7.03 -11.98
N GLN A 182 2.74 6.65 -12.96
CA GLN A 182 2.11 5.33 -13.08
C GLN A 182 1.47 4.80 -11.77
N GLY A 183 0.81 5.66 -11.02
CA GLY A 183 0.01 5.25 -9.87
C GLY A 183 -0.96 4.11 -10.22
N LYS A 184 -1.68 3.59 -9.25
CA LYS A 184 -2.67 2.52 -9.46
C LYS A 184 -3.61 2.87 -10.63
N GLY A 185 -3.53 2.10 -11.74
CA GLY A 185 -4.28 2.36 -12.98
C GLY A 185 -3.46 3.05 -14.07
N LYS A 186 -2.12 3.16 -13.95
CA LYS A 186 -1.17 3.72 -14.93
C LYS A 186 -1.43 5.19 -15.32
N LYS A 187 -2.07 5.97 -14.45
CA LYS A 187 -2.24 7.42 -14.64
C LYS A 187 -1.28 8.18 -13.74
N ASP A 188 -0.58 9.14 -14.33
CA ASP A 188 0.23 10.10 -13.57
C ASP A 188 -0.70 11.03 -12.78
N ARG A 189 -0.24 11.46 -11.62
CA ARG A 189 -0.89 12.50 -10.83
C ARG A 189 0.13 13.44 -10.21
N TYR A 190 -0.34 14.58 -9.79
CA TYR A 190 0.43 15.52 -9.00
C TYR A 190 -0.11 15.54 -7.57
N THR A 191 0.80 15.73 -6.60
CA THR A 191 0.45 15.92 -5.20
C THR A 191 1.30 17.04 -4.60
N LEU A 192 1.03 17.42 -3.36
CA LEU A 192 1.59 18.58 -2.71
C LEU A 192 3.07 18.37 -2.32
N LEU A 193 3.87 19.41 -2.52
CA LEU A 193 5.22 19.54 -1.95
C LEU A 193 5.20 20.71 -0.96
N SER A 194 5.33 20.42 0.34
CA SER A 194 5.36 21.48 1.34
C SER A 194 6.64 22.29 1.27
N ARG A 195 6.55 23.61 1.46
CA ARG A 195 7.71 24.53 1.42
C ARG A 195 8.82 24.16 2.42
N PRO A 196 8.53 23.79 3.70
CA PRO A 196 9.56 23.34 4.62
C PRO A 196 10.29 22.08 4.14
N LEU A 197 9.55 21.12 3.56
CA LEU A 197 10.13 19.89 3.00
C LEU A 197 11.03 20.18 1.80
N MET A 198 10.66 21.13 0.94
CA MET A 198 11.46 21.51 -0.22
C MET A 198 12.87 21.97 0.19
N LYS A 199 12.99 22.80 1.25
CA LYS A 199 14.29 23.20 1.79
C LYS A 199 15.12 22.00 2.25
N LYS A 200 14.49 21.02 2.91
CA LYS A 200 15.15 19.79 3.38
C LYS A 200 15.54 18.86 2.23
N LEU A 201 14.75 18.81 1.17
CA LEU A 201 15.09 18.05 -0.04
C LEU A 201 16.26 18.69 -0.81
N ALA A 202 16.35 20.02 -0.85
CA ALA A 202 17.51 20.70 -1.42
C ALA A 202 18.81 20.39 -0.66
N GLU A 203 18.75 20.38 0.70
CA GLU A 203 19.85 19.94 1.55
C GLU A 203 20.21 18.47 1.29
N TYR A 204 19.20 17.59 1.23
CA TYR A 204 19.34 16.17 0.91
C TYR A 204 20.02 15.97 -0.45
N ASN A 205 19.53 16.63 -1.51
CA ASN A 205 20.09 16.54 -2.85
C ASN A 205 21.55 16.97 -2.92
N ARG A 206 21.91 18.04 -2.20
CA ARG A 206 23.31 18.52 -2.11
C ARG A 206 24.22 17.49 -1.44
N LEU A 207 23.75 16.83 -0.38
CA LEU A 207 24.52 15.89 0.44
C LEU A 207 24.66 14.52 -0.25
N TYR A 208 23.56 13.96 -0.74
CA TYR A 208 23.50 12.57 -1.23
C TYR A 208 23.62 12.46 -2.77
N LYS A 209 23.36 13.53 -3.51
CA LYS A 209 23.47 13.62 -4.98
C LYS A 209 22.81 12.43 -5.71
N PRO A 210 21.53 12.14 -5.47
CA PRO A 210 20.84 10.99 -6.05
C PRO A 210 20.79 11.09 -7.58
N LYS A 211 21.00 9.96 -8.28
CA LYS A 211 21.09 9.94 -9.75
C LYS A 211 19.89 9.28 -10.42
N VAL A 212 19.45 8.15 -9.93
CA VAL A 212 18.39 7.34 -10.54
C VAL A 212 17.08 7.49 -9.75
N TRP A 213 17.14 7.24 -8.45
CA TRP A 213 15.99 7.35 -7.55
C TRP A 213 16.17 8.52 -6.59
N LEU A 214 15.09 9.19 -6.23
CA LEU A 214 15.19 10.29 -5.25
C LEU A 214 15.80 9.81 -3.94
N PHE A 215 15.48 8.59 -3.52
CA PHE A 215 16.04 7.98 -2.30
C PHE A 215 16.80 6.70 -2.63
N GLU A 216 18.12 6.83 -2.68
CA GLU A 216 19.04 5.72 -2.93
C GLU A 216 19.67 5.23 -1.63
N ARG A 217 19.65 3.91 -1.41
CA ARG A 217 20.39 3.25 -0.34
C ARG A 217 21.88 3.16 -0.67
N ARG A 218 22.16 2.84 -1.92
CA ARG A 218 23.46 2.87 -2.58
C ARG A 218 23.27 3.50 -3.95
N PRO A 219 24.33 4.01 -4.60
CA PRO A 219 24.20 4.59 -5.94
C PRO A 219 23.43 3.66 -6.91
N GLY A 220 22.31 4.13 -7.45
CA GLY A 220 21.45 3.38 -8.37
C GLY A 220 20.49 2.37 -7.72
N GLU A 221 20.60 2.08 -6.43
CA GLU A 221 19.72 1.15 -5.70
C GLU A 221 18.72 1.90 -4.81
N PRO A 222 17.42 1.73 -4.97
CA PRO A 222 16.45 2.35 -4.08
C PRO A 222 16.44 1.68 -2.70
N PHE A 223 15.87 2.35 -1.71
CA PHE A 223 15.51 1.72 -0.45
C PHE A 223 14.44 0.65 -0.68
N THR A 224 14.35 -0.32 0.24
CA THR A 224 13.27 -1.31 0.25
C THR A 224 12.15 -0.90 1.22
N GLU A 225 10.92 -1.31 0.93
CA GLU A 225 9.77 -1.07 1.83
C GLU A 225 10.03 -1.58 3.26
N SER A 226 10.73 -2.72 3.39
CA SER A 226 11.07 -3.32 4.68
C SER A 226 11.99 -2.41 5.50
N ILE A 227 13.01 -1.80 4.89
CA ILE A 227 13.94 -0.89 5.58
C ILE A 227 13.20 0.36 6.04
N VAL A 228 12.43 1.00 5.16
CA VAL A 228 11.67 2.21 5.48
C VAL A 228 10.65 1.94 6.60
N SER A 229 9.93 0.82 6.51
CA SER A 229 8.95 0.41 7.54
C SER A 229 9.61 0.11 8.89
N LYS A 230 10.77 -0.55 8.91
CA LYS A 230 11.52 -0.81 10.16
C LYS A 230 12.01 0.47 10.80
N ARG A 231 12.55 1.39 10.00
CA ARG A 231 13.02 2.69 10.50
C ARG A 231 11.88 3.57 11.01
N LEU A 232 10.73 3.57 10.34
CA LEU A 232 9.55 4.29 10.79
C LEU A 232 9.04 3.76 12.14
N LYS A 233 9.00 2.42 12.30
CA LYS A 233 8.63 1.79 13.57
C LYS A 233 9.60 2.15 14.69
N ALA A 234 10.89 2.12 14.43
CA ALA A 234 11.93 2.49 15.41
C ALA A 234 11.79 3.97 15.83
N ALA A 235 11.59 4.87 14.86
CA ALA A 235 11.39 6.30 15.15
C ALA A 235 10.14 6.54 15.99
N ALA A 236 9.04 5.84 15.72
CA ALA A 236 7.81 5.95 16.49
C ALA A 236 7.96 5.38 17.91
N GLN A 237 8.67 4.27 18.07
CA GLN A 237 8.97 3.69 19.38
C GLN A 237 9.83 4.65 20.22
N GLU A 238 10.88 5.25 19.63
CA GLU A 238 11.72 6.25 20.29
C GLU A 238 10.93 7.52 20.63
N ALA A 239 9.94 7.90 19.79
CA ALA A 239 9.03 9.01 20.03
C ALA A 239 7.96 8.71 21.10
N GLY A 240 7.96 7.52 21.72
CA GLY A 240 6.99 7.12 22.75
C GLY A 240 5.57 6.93 22.22
N ILE A 241 5.40 6.45 20.97
CA ILE A 241 4.09 6.24 20.37
C ILE A 241 3.68 4.77 20.49
N ALA A 242 2.61 4.51 21.24
CA ALA A 242 2.11 3.16 21.49
C ALA A 242 1.31 2.55 20.32
N LYS A 243 0.82 3.38 19.39
CA LYS A 243 0.03 2.93 18.23
C LYS A 243 0.85 2.04 17.30
N ARG A 244 0.18 1.11 16.61
CA ARG A 244 0.82 0.31 15.56
C ARG A 244 1.17 1.19 14.35
N ILE A 245 2.46 1.43 14.12
CA ILE A 245 2.95 2.31 13.07
C ILE A 245 3.33 1.54 11.80
N TYR A 246 2.90 2.06 10.65
CA TYR A 246 3.22 1.57 9.31
C TYR A 246 3.10 2.73 8.29
N PRO A 247 3.78 2.65 7.13
CA PRO A 247 3.81 3.78 6.18
C PRO A 247 2.44 4.28 5.73
N HIS A 248 1.48 3.37 5.54
CA HIS A 248 0.11 3.76 5.17
C HIS A 248 -0.62 4.57 6.25
N LEU A 249 -0.19 4.47 7.53
CA LEU A 249 -0.77 5.27 8.60
C LEU A 249 -0.46 6.76 8.43
N LEU A 250 0.76 7.11 8.00
CA LEU A 250 1.12 8.49 7.66
C LEU A 250 0.24 9.03 6.52
N ARG A 251 0.00 8.21 5.50
CA ARG A 251 -0.91 8.56 4.40
C ARG A 251 -2.37 8.67 4.85
N HIS A 252 -2.83 7.83 5.79
CA HIS A 252 -4.16 7.95 6.37
C HIS A 252 -4.30 9.26 7.14
N SER A 253 -3.31 9.58 7.97
CA SER A 253 -3.26 10.85 8.72
C SER A 253 -3.25 12.07 7.81
N PHE A 254 -2.51 12.03 6.67
CA PHE A 254 -2.57 13.09 5.65
C PHE A 254 -3.99 13.32 5.15
N ALA A 255 -4.70 12.26 4.75
CA ALA A 255 -6.05 12.38 4.21
C ALA A 255 -7.03 12.93 5.26
N THR A 256 -6.95 12.42 6.49
CA THR A 256 -7.81 12.86 7.60
C THR A 256 -7.55 14.32 7.94
N HIS A 257 -6.28 14.72 8.10
CA HIS A 257 -5.93 16.10 8.45
C HIS A 257 -6.29 17.11 7.36
N LEU A 258 -6.27 16.73 6.07
CA LEU A 258 -6.77 17.60 5.00
C LEU A 258 -8.28 17.79 5.08
N LEU A 259 -9.03 16.73 5.37
CA LEU A 259 -10.48 16.83 5.55
C LEU A 259 -10.83 17.67 6.80
N GLU A 260 -10.09 17.50 7.90
CA GLU A 260 -10.23 18.33 9.10
C GLU A 260 -9.96 19.81 8.86
N GLN A 261 -9.12 20.12 7.86
CA GLN A 261 -8.85 21.49 7.42
C GLN A 261 -9.92 22.04 6.43
N GLY A 262 -10.98 21.27 6.16
CA GLY A 262 -12.03 21.64 5.25
C GLY A 262 -11.75 21.40 3.77
N THR A 263 -10.68 20.65 3.43
CA THR A 263 -10.40 20.32 2.02
C THR A 263 -11.48 19.38 1.45
N ASP A 264 -11.99 19.72 0.27
CA ASP A 264 -13.00 18.91 -0.41
C ASP A 264 -12.53 17.47 -0.64
N ILE A 265 -13.42 16.51 -0.38
CA ILE A 265 -13.13 15.08 -0.51
C ILE A 265 -12.69 14.66 -1.92
N LYS A 266 -13.17 15.38 -2.96
CA LYS A 266 -12.76 15.09 -4.36
C LYS A 266 -11.31 15.49 -4.57
N ILE A 267 -10.86 16.61 -3.98
CA ILE A 267 -9.47 17.05 -4.01
C ILE A 267 -8.59 16.05 -3.28
N VAL A 268 -8.99 15.65 -2.06
CA VAL A 268 -8.25 14.61 -1.29
C VAL A 268 -8.17 13.30 -2.08
N LYS A 269 -9.27 12.86 -2.71
CA LYS A 269 -9.29 11.68 -3.59
C LYS A 269 -8.27 11.79 -4.72
N GLU A 270 -8.19 12.95 -5.38
CA GLU A 270 -7.27 13.21 -6.50
C GLU A 270 -5.80 13.19 -6.03
N LEU A 271 -5.46 13.93 -4.98
CA LEU A 271 -4.13 13.96 -4.39
C LEU A 271 -3.65 12.56 -3.99
N MET A 272 -4.54 11.75 -3.41
CA MET A 272 -4.23 10.37 -3.04
C MET A 272 -4.21 9.39 -4.22
N GLY A 273 -4.74 9.75 -5.38
CA GLY A 273 -4.87 8.84 -6.53
C GLY A 273 -5.78 7.65 -6.22
N HIS A 274 -6.95 7.90 -5.64
CA HIS A 274 -7.97 6.90 -5.43
C HIS A 274 -8.91 6.82 -6.64
N ASN A 275 -9.02 5.67 -7.28
CA ASN A 275 -9.93 5.48 -8.40
C ASN A 275 -11.41 5.58 -7.97
N ASN A 276 -11.73 5.14 -6.74
CA ASN A 276 -13.09 5.16 -6.22
C ASN A 276 -13.18 6.07 -4.99
N ILE A 277 -14.16 6.97 -4.99
CA ILE A 277 -14.42 7.90 -3.89
C ILE A 277 -14.72 7.17 -2.57
N LYS A 278 -15.37 6.00 -2.62
CA LYS A 278 -15.62 5.14 -1.44
C LYS A 278 -14.36 4.80 -0.65
N THR A 279 -13.19 4.85 -1.29
CA THR A 279 -11.92 4.65 -0.60
C THR A 279 -11.53 5.86 0.25
N THR A 280 -11.96 7.05 -0.14
CA THR A 280 -11.69 8.32 0.57
C THR A 280 -12.78 8.61 1.61
N GLU A 281 -14.03 8.23 1.36
CA GLU A 281 -15.16 8.41 2.29
C GLU A 281 -14.91 7.83 3.69
N ARG A 282 -14.09 6.78 3.79
CA ARG A 282 -13.71 6.20 5.07
C ARG A 282 -12.98 7.19 6.02
N TYR A 283 -12.34 8.22 5.48
CA TYR A 283 -11.66 9.25 6.26
C TYR A 283 -12.61 10.33 6.76
N VAL A 284 -13.73 10.55 6.08
CA VAL A 284 -14.77 11.50 6.51
C VAL A 284 -15.37 11.11 7.86
N HIS A 285 -15.51 9.81 8.10
CA HIS A 285 -16.02 9.30 9.38
C HIS A 285 -15.04 9.46 10.55
N ILE A 286 -13.78 9.76 10.26
CA ILE A 286 -12.71 9.92 11.27
C ILE A 286 -12.47 11.39 11.54
N ALA A 287 -12.67 12.25 10.56
CA ALA A 287 -12.53 13.70 10.68
C ALA A 287 -13.70 14.27 11.51
N ASP A 288 -13.62 14.10 12.83
CA ASP A 288 -14.68 14.54 13.77
C ASP A 288 -14.93 16.07 13.70
N THR A 289 -13.90 16.83 13.35
CA THR A 289 -13.96 18.28 13.18
C THR A 289 -14.72 18.76 11.95
N TYR A 290 -15.02 17.86 11.01
CA TYR A 290 -15.80 18.25 9.81
C TYR A 290 -17.22 18.71 10.18
N LYS A 291 -17.75 18.24 11.29
CA LYS A 291 -19.09 18.66 11.78
C LYS A 291 -19.04 19.86 12.72
N SER A 292 -17.97 20.04 13.49
CA SER A 292 -17.84 21.12 14.46
C SER A 292 -17.49 22.47 13.84
N ASN A 293 -16.95 22.48 12.62
CA ASN A 293 -16.61 23.70 11.88
C ASN A 293 -17.71 24.15 10.90
N ILE A 294 -18.83 23.45 10.85
CA ILE A 294 -19.98 23.86 10.06
C ILE A 294 -20.76 24.90 10.86
N LYS A 295 -20.63 26.16 10.47
CA LYS A 295 -21.50 27.23 10.98
C LYS A 295 -22.90 27.05 10.42
N SER A 296 -23.91 27.25 11.24
CA SER A 296 -25.29 27.33 10.76
C SER A 296 -25.44 28.54 9.84
N PRO A 297 -26.16 28.45 8.71
CA PRO A 297 -26.47 29.64 7.93
C PRO A 297 -27.16 30.75 8.74
N LEU A 298 -27.79 30.41 9.84
CA LEU A 298 -28.43 31.37 10.76
C LEU A 298 -27.40 32.14 11.58
N ASP A 299 -26.24 31.55 11.91
CA ASP A 299 -25.18 32.18 12.71
C ASP A 299 -24.60 33.40 11.99
N ASP A 300 -24.55 33.36 10.64
CA ASP A 300 -24.09 34.48 9.82
C ASP A 300 -25.16 35.59 9.68
N LEU A 301 -26.48 35.28 9.86
CA LEU A 301 -27.55 36.24 9.80
C LEU A 301 -27.76 37.03 11.09
N ILE A 302 -27.33 36.50 12.24
CA ILE A 302 -27.57 37.13 13.55
C ILE A 302 -26.36 37.97 13.99
N MET A 303 -25.18 37.84 13.37
CA MET A 303 -23.99 38.62 13.75
C MET A 303 -24.06 40.11 13.30
N GLU A 304 -24.98 40.49 12.42
CA GLU A 304 -25.09 41.87 11.94
C GLU A 304 -25.84 42.83 12.91
N ASP A 305 -26.52 42.29 13.94
CA ASP A 305 -27.36 43.10 14.82
C ASP A 305 -26.70 43.54 16.18
N ASN A 306 -25.43 43.25 16.40
CA ASN A 306 -24.75 43.56 17.69
C ASN A 306 -23.58 44.57 17.64
N GLU A 307 -23.39 45.28 16.52
CA GLU A 307 -22.49 46.43 16.41
C GLU A 307 -23.27 47.69 15.97
N ALA A 308 -24.14 48.20 16.84
CA ALA A 308 -24.74 49.53 16.70
C ALA A 308 -24.70 50.26 18.07
#